data_95fd6c6d9bbd1452e6ec1a37ebabc0e6
#
_entry.id   95fd6c6d9bbd1452e6ec1a37ebabc0e6
#
_cell.length_a   1.000
_cell.length_b   1.000
_cell.length_c   1.000
_cell.angle_alpha   90.00
_cell.angle_beta   90.00
_cell.angle_gamma   90.00
#
_symmetry.space_group_name_H-M   'P 1'
#
loop_
_entity.id
_entity.type
_entity.pdbx_description
1 polymer ?
#
loop_
_entity_poly.entity_id
_entity_poly.type
_entity_poly.pdbx_seq_one_letter_code
_entity_poly.pdbx_strand_id
1 'polypeptide(L)'
;MLFLAVFCGFLAEWQLEHVIEHSREKEFVISMIEDTQIDTTNINKVLKENNRKLLYVDSLATACYNYNTEKSNDYEIYRLYRVILSADNVVKPTERTLLQLKNSGGMRMIRNRTSTNSIIFYDGIGRSVLDQRATVDKVVYDFLNASHEIFNFKHYSTSTYHGVSEKAILLSHDNVKLIQFANRISAYGATLSQYNNQLKSMNENALKLMETLSKEYHLTYK
;
A
#
# COMPACT_ATOMS: atom_id res chain seq x y z
N MET A 1 30.81 -45.35 -34.20
CA MET A 1 31.05 -43.94 -34.53
C MET A 1 29.76 -43.12 -34.47
N LEU A 2 28.67 -43.55 -35.16
CA LEU A 2 27.39 -42.79 -35.18
C LEU A 2 26.76 -42.58 -33.77
N PHE A 3 26.74 -43.60 -32.93
CA PHE A 3 26.20 -43.52 -31.54
C PHE A 3 26.90 -42.47 -30.70
N LEU A 4 28.22 -42.39 -30.78
CA LEU A 4 29.00 -41.41 -30.01
C LEU A 4 28.71 -39.97 -30.43
N ALA A 5 28.54 -39.73 -31.72
CA ALA A 5 28.19 -38.42 -32.26
C ALA A 5 26.79 -37.96 -31.80
N VAL A 6 25.80 -38.87 -31.83
CA VAL A 6 24.43 -38.60 -31.35
C VAL A 6 24.44 -38.35 -29.83
N PHE A 7 25.16 -39.16 -29.06
CA PHE A 7 25.28 -39.00 -27.61
C PHE A 7 25.95 -37.68 -27.23
N CYS A 8 27.03 -37.28 -27.92
CA CYS A 8 27.65 -35.97 -27.69
C CYS A 8 26.71 -34.82 -28.07
N GLY A 9 25.88 -34.97 -29.10
CA GLY A 9 24.84 -34.00 -29.49
C GLY A 9 23.82 -33.81 -28.35
N PHE A 10 23.29 -34.88 -27.80
CA PHE A 10 22.37 -34.81 -26.64
C PHE A 10 22.99 -34.16 -25.40
N LEU A 11 24.24 -34.47 -25.08
CA LEU A 11 24.93 -33.85 -23.94
C LEU A 11 25.14 -32.36 -24.18
N ALA A 12 25.50 -31.96 -25.37
CA ALA A 12 25.69 -30.55 -25.73
C ALA A 12 24.35 -29.77 -25.63
N GLU A 13 23.26 -30.35 -26.16
CA GLU A 13 21.92 -29.76 -26.11
C GLU A 13 21.41 -29.67 -24.64
N TRP A 14 21.54 -30.72 -23.87
CA TRP A 14 21.20 -30.72 -22.45
C TRP A 14 22.00 -29.67 -21.67
N GLN A 15 23.30 -29.52 -21.93
CA GLN A 15 24.13 -28.50 -21.29
C GLN A 15 23.68 -27.09 -21.69
N LEU A 16 23.35 -26.88 -22.97
CA LEU A 16 22.87 -25.60 -23.49
C LEU A 16 21.52 -25.20 -22.84
N GLU A 17 20.57 -26.13 -22.80
CA GLU A 17 19.28 -25.92 -22.13
C GLU A 17 19.48 -25.52 -20.65
N HIS A 18 20.37 -26.22 -19.96
CA HIS A 18 20.66 -25.93 -18.55
C HIS A 18 21.21 -24.52 -18.33
N VAL A 19 22.11 -24.06 -19.22
CA VAL A 19 22.67 -22.70 -19.17
C VAL A 19 21.58 -21.65 -19.47
N ILE A 20 20.73 -21.90 -20.45
CA ILE A 20 19.62 -21.00 -20.81
C ILE A 20 18.61 -20.89 -19.66
N GLU A 21 18.22 -22.01 -19.05
CA GLU A 21 17.28 -22.02 -17.93
C GLU A 21 17.85 -21.28 -16.73
N HIS A 22 19.13 -21.49 -16.41
CA HIS A 22 19.77 -20.77 -15.30
C HIS A 22 19.87 -19.25 -15.57
N SER A 23 20.14 -18.84 -16.79
CA SER A 23 20.13 -17.42 -17.17
C SER A 23 18.74 -16.80 -17.00
N ARG A 24 17.68 -17.48 -17.45
CA ARG A 24 16.29 -17.05 -17.27
C ARG A 24 15.87 -16.97 -15.80
N GLU A 25 16.24 -17.96 -15.01
CA GLU A 25 16.03 -17.97 -13.56
C GLU A 25 16.61 -16.71 -12.92
N LYS A 26 17.87 -16.39 -13.26
CA LYS A 26 18.57 -15.21 -12.75
C LYS A 26 17.90 -13.90 -13.18
N GLU A 27 17.42 -13.82 -14.41
CA GLU A 27 16.67 -12.65 -14.92
C GLU A 27 15.36 -12.43 -14.14
N PHE A 28 14.61 -13.49 -13.85
CA PHE A 28 13.42 -13.39 -12.99
C PHE A 28 13.73 -12.92 -11.59
N VAL A 29 14.83 -13.42 -11.00
CA VAL A 29 15.26 -13.00 -9.66
C VAL A 29 15.65 -11.52 -9.64
N ILE A 30 16.38 -11.04 -10.62
CA ILE A 30 16.75 -9.62 -10.77
C ILE A 30 15.48 -8.77 -10.90
N SER A 31 14.56 -9.15 -11.79
CA SER A 31 13.29 -8.45 -11.96
C SER A 31 12.44 -8.44 -10.70
N MET A 32 12.46 -9.52 -9.90
CA MET A 32 11.76 -9.59 -8.62
C MET A 32 12.36 -8.63 -7.58
N ILE A 33 13.68 -8.49 -7.56
CA ILE A 33 14.37 -7.51 -6.70
C ILE A 33 13.97 -6.09 -7.11
N GLU A 34 13.95 -5.76 -8.41
CA GLU A 34 13.52 -4.46 -8.92
C GLU A 34 12.08 -4.13 -8.55
N ASP A 35 11.14 -5.08 -8.74
CA ASP A 35 9.74 -4.92 -8.37
C ASP A 35 9.60 -4.66 -6.87
N THR A 36 10.37 -5.39 -6.05
CA THR A 36 10.39 -5.24 -4.59
C THR A 36 10.98 -3.88 -4.15
N GLN A 37 11.98 -3.35 -4.84
CA GLN A 37 12.53 -2.00 -4.60
C GLN A 37 11.49 -0.90 -4.88
N ILE A 38 10.72 -1.06 -5.97
CA ILE A 38 9.60 -0.15 -6.28
C ILE A 38 8.58 -0.18 -5.14
N ASP A 39 8.24 -1.37 -4.65
CA ASP A 39 7.30 -1.53 -3.54
C ASP A 39 7.79 -0.83 -2.27
N THR A 40 9.05 -1.04 -1.86
CA THR A 40 9.61 -0.37 -0.67
C THR A 40 9.56 1.14 -0.78
N THR A 41 9.86 1.69 -1.96
CA THR A 41 9.80 3.13 -2.23
C THR A 41 8.37 3.67 -2.08
N ASN A 42 7.39 2.98 -2.68
CA ASN A 42 5.98 3.34 -2.61
C ASN A 42 5.43 3.22 -1.19
N ILE A 43 5.76 2.15 -0.48
CA ILE A 43 5.35 1.93 0.92
C ILE A 43 5.84 3.07 1.81
N ASN A 44 7.12 3.42 1.72
CA ASN A 44 7.70 4.49 2.55
C ASN A 44 7.04 5.84 2.30
N LYS A 45 6.73 6.16 1.03
CA LYS A 45 5.97 7.36 0.66
C LYS A 45 4.58 7.35 1.31
N VAL A 46 3.84 6.25 1.15
CA VAL A 46 2.47 6.12 1.69
C VAL A 46 2.47 6.17 3.21
N LEU A 47 3.40 5.51 3.89
CA LEU A 47 3.53 5.56 5.35
C LEU A 47 3.74 7.00 5.85
N LYS A 48 4.59 7.78 5.18
CA LYS A 48 4.82 9.19 5.53
C LYS A 48 3.53 10.02 5.43
N GLU A 49 2.81 9.87 4.34
CA GLU A 49 1.56 10.60 4.10
C GLU A 49 0.44 10.15 5.06
N ASN A 50 0.29 8.85 5.30
CA ASN A 50 -0.69 8.33 6.23
C ASN A 50 -0.41 8.78 7.67
N ASN A 51 0.85 8.77 8.11
CA ASN A 51 1.21 9.27 9.44
C ASN A 51 0.86 10.76 9.59
N ARG A 52 1.09 11.57 8.55
CA ARG A 52 0.64 12.96 8.54
C ARG A 52 -0.89 13.06 8.62
N LYS A 53 -1.61 12.25 7.85
CA LYS A 53 -3.08 12.22 7.84
C LYS A 53 -3.65 11.86 9.21
N LEU A 54 -3.05 10.91 9.93
CA LEU A 54 -3.46 10.52 11.28
C LEU A 54 -3.44 11.69 12.27
N LEU A 55 -2.49 12.62 12.17
CA LEU A 55 -2.46 13.83 13.01
C LEU A 55 -3.69 14.71 12.78
N TYR A 56 -4.12 14.85 11.52
CA TYR A 56 -5.33 15.62 11.19
C TYR A 56 -6.62 14.89 11.60
N VAL A 57 -6.63 13.57 11.49
CA VAL A 57 -7.75 12.72 11.96
C VAL A 57 -7.95 12.92 13.47
N ASP A 58 -6.89 12.86 14.25
CA ASP A 58 -6.91 13.07 15.71
C ASP A 58 -7.35 14.47 16.05
N SER A 59 -6.81 15.49 15.37
CA SER A 59 -7.18 16.89 15.55
C SER A 59 -8.67 17.14 15.25
N LEU A 60 -9.18 16.58 14.16
CA LEU A 60 -10.59 16.73 13.77
C LEU A 60 -11.52 16.03 14.76
N ALA A 61 -11.19 14.79 15.15
CA ALA A 61 -11.97 14.06 16.16
C ALA A 61 -12.03 14.84 17.48
N THR A 62 -10.89 15.34 17.96
CA THR A 62 -10.79 16.14 19.18
C THR A 62 -11.62 17.43 19.07
N ALA A 63 -11.55 18.14 17.96
CA ALA A 63 -12.34 19.34 17.72
C ALA A 63 -13.85 19.08 17.75
N CYS A 64 -14.30 17.94 17.20
CA CYS A 64 -15.71 17.56 17.22
C CYS A 64 -16.16 17.07 18.61
N TYR A 65 -15.34 16.31 19.34
CA TYR A 65 -15.68 15.87 20.71
C TYR A 65 -15.82 17.04 21.71
N ASN A 66 -14.96 18.06 21.54
CA ASN A 66 -14.91 19.21 22.44
C ASN A 66 -15.63 20.44 21.88
N TYR A 67 -16.53 20.23 20.88
CA TYR A 67 -17.20 21.33 20.24
C TYR A 67 -18.02 22.17 21.24
N ASN A 68 -17.83 23.50 21.14
CA ASN A 68 -18.58 24.48 21.93
C ASN A 68 -18.95 25.64 21.01
N THR A 69 -20.24 25.92 20.87
CA THR A 69 -20.78 26.95 19.96
C THR A 69 -20.24 28.36 20.22
N GLU A 70 -19.83 28.68 21.45
CA GLU A 70 -19.29 30.00 21.78
C GLU A 70 -17.79 30.16 21.53
N LYS A 71 -17.05 29.04 21.50
CA LYS A 71 -15.56 29.01 21.44
C LYS A 71 -14.98 28.30 20.27
N SER A 72 -15.74 27.41 19.62
CA SER A 72 -15.24 26.61 18.53
C SER A 72 -15.29 27.38 17.20
N ASN A 73 -14.35 27.09 16.33
CA ASN A 73 -14.23 27.70 15.01
C ASN A 73 -14.63 26.69 13.94
N ASP A 74 -15.80 26.86 13.35
CA ASP A 74 -16.32 26.01 12.27
C ASP A 74 -15.37 25.96 11.07
N TYR A 75 -14.75 27.08 10.71
CA TYR A 75 -13.78 27.15 9.64
C TYR A 75 -12.60 26.17 9.85
N GLU A 76 -12.10 26.08 11.11
CA GLU A 76 -11.00 25.17 11.43
C GLU A 76 -11.43 23.70 11.28
N ILE A 77 -12.66 23.33 11.67
CA ILE A 77 -13.23 21.99 11.47
C ILE A 77 -13.32 21.66 9.97
N TYR A 78 -13.78 22.61 9.13
CA TYR A 78 -13.80 22.45 7.69
C TYR A 78 -12.39 22.26 7.11
N ARG A 79 -11.42 23.02 7.59
CA ARG A 79 -10.03 22.95 7.16
C ARG A 79 -9.41 21.60 7.48
N LEU A 80 -9.59 21.10 8.69
CA LEU A 80 -9.11 19.78 9.12
C LEU A 80 -9.75 18.67 8.30
N TYR A 81 -11.07 18.72 8.12
CA TYR A 81 -11.79 17.74 7.32
C TYR A 81 -11.30 17.73 5.86
N ARG A 82 -11.09 18.89 5.26
CA ARG A 82 -10.60 19.01 3.89
C ARG A 82 -9.24 18.37 3.67
N VAL A 83 -8.34 18.50 4.65
CA VAL A 83 -7.01 17.87 4.58
C VAL A 83 -7.12 16.35 4.64
N ILE A 84 -8.03 15.80 5.44
CA ILE A 84 -8.26 14.35 5.53
C ILE A 84 -8.77 13.81 4.20
N LEU A 85 -9.63 14.54 3.50
CA LEU A 85 -10.16 14.16 2.18
C LEU A 85 -9.12 14.23 1.06
N SER A 86 -7.97 14.89 1.28
CA SER A 86 -6.94 14.96 0.25
C SER A 86 -6.29 13.60 0.04
N ALA A 87 -6.17 13.22 -1.22
CA ALA A 87 -5.46 12.09 -1.80
C ALA A 87 -5.42 10.78 -0.99
N ASP A 88 -6.01 9.75 -1.54
CA ASP A 88 -5.81 8.38 -1.07
C ASP A 88 -4.43 7.89 -1.47
N ASN A 89 -3.61 7.64 -0.46
CA ASN A 89 -2.31 7.03 -0.66
C ASN A 89 -2.46 5.51 -0.59
N VAL A 90 -2.46 4.88 -1.76
CA VAL A 90 -2.63 3.44 -1.92
C VAL A 90 -1.32 2.80 -2.30
N VAL A 91 -0.94 1.74 -1.60
CA VAL A 91 0.10 0.82 -2.06
C VAL A 91 -0.58 -0.25 -2.91
N LYS A 92 -0.13 -0.37 -4.15
CA LYS A 92 -0.41 -1.51 -5.03
C LYS A 92 0.91 -2.26 -5.17
N PRO A 93 1.00 -3.51 -4.68
CA PRO A 93 2.18 -4.33 -4.89
C PRO A 93 2.50 -4.45 -6.37
N THR A 94 3.78 -4.42 -6.71
CA THR A 94 4.25 -4.58 -8.08
C THR A 94 4.17 -6.06 -8.46
N GLU A 95 3.22 -6.42 -9.32
CA GLU A 95 2.93 -7.82 -9.66
C GLU A 95 3.56 -8.28 -10.99
N ARG A 96 4.32 -7.43 -11.66
CA ARG A 96 4.85 -7.68 -13.02
C ARG A 96 5.58 -9.03 -13.11
N THR A 97 6.64 -9.20 -12.34
CA THR A 97 7.45 -10.42 -12.33
C THR A 97 6.70 -11.60 -11.75
N LEU A 98 5.94 -11.36 -10.66
CA LEU A 98 5.17 -12.40 -9.98
C LEU A 98 4.11 -13.01 -10.90
N LEU A 99 3.38 -12.20 -11.66
CA LEU A 99 2.39 -12.67 -12.64
C LEU A 99 3.05 -13.48 -13.77
N GLN A 100 4.21 -13.07 -14.25
CA GLN A 100 4.97 -13.85 -15.22
C GLN A 100 5.36 -15.22 -14.67
N LEU A 101 5.91 -15.26 -13.44
CA LEU A 101 6.28 -16.51 -12.78
C LEU A 101 5.09 -17.44 -12.57
N LYS A 102 3.92 -16.91 -12.21
CA LYS A 102 2.69 -17.70 -12.00
C LYS A 102 2.10 -18.22 -13.32
N ASN A 103 2.02 -17.39 -14.35
CA ASN A 103 1.31 -17.70 -15.59
C ASN A 103 2.13 -18.57 -16.57
N SER A 104 3.45 -18.41 -16.56
CA SER A 104 4.36 -19.17 -17.45
C SER A 104 4.85 -20.49 -16.87
N GLY A 105 4.38 -20.86 -15.65
CA GLY A 105 4.97 -21.97 -14.89
C GLY A 105 6.37 -21.65 -14.38
N GLY A 106 6.80 -20.39 -14.46
CA GLY A 106 8.13 -19.89 -14.12
C GLY A 106 8.52 -20.09 -12.66
N MET A 107 7.53 -20.29 -11.75
CA MET A 107 7.84 -20.67 -10.35
C MET A 107 8.67 -21.97 -10.27
N ARG A 108 8.55 -22.87 -11.24
CA ARG A 108 9.36 -24.09 -11.34
C ARG A 108 10.79 -23.81 -11.82
N MET A 109 11.01 -22.66 -12.46
CA MET A 109 12.33 -22.22 -12.93
C MET A 109 13.18 -21.70 -11.77
N ILE A 110 12.53 -21.18 -10.70
CA ILE A 110 13.25 -20.80 -9.49
C ILE A 110 13.59 -22.08 -8.70
N ARG A 111 14.77 -22.61 -8.94
CA ARG A 111 15.20 -23.91 -8.37
C ARG A 111 15.55 -23.82 -6.89
N ASN A 112 15.98 -22.65 -6.44
CA ASN A 112 16.30 -22.44 -5.03
C ASN A 112 15.00 -22.36 -4.21
N ARG A 113 14.80 -23.37 -3.34
CA ARG A 113 13.61 -23.51 -2.51
C ARG A 113 13.42 -22.35 -1.52
N THR A 114 14.51 -21.81 -0.98
CA THR A 114 14.47 -20.68 -0.05
C THR A 114 13.93 -19.44 -0.78
N SER A 115 14.44 -19.17 -1.97
CA SER A 115 13.98 -18.07 -2.83
C SER A 115 12.50 -18.20 -3.20
N THR A 116 12.08 -19.40 -3.66
CA THR A 116 10.69 -19.68 -4.01
C THR A 116 9.75 -19.43 -2.82
N ASN A 117 10.09 -19.94 -1.64
CA ASN A 117 9.28 -19.76 -0.43
C ASN A 117 9.20 -18.29 -0.03
N SER A 118 10.29 -17.54 -0.12
CA SER A 118 10.34 -16.12 0.22
C SER A 118 9.47 -15.29 -0.74
N ILE A 119 9.48 -15.60 -2.04
CA ILE A 119 8.62 -14.95 -3.05
C ILE A 119 7.14 -15.22 -2.75
N ILE A 120 6.76 -16.48 -2.50
CA ILE A 120 5.38 -16.87 -2.18
C ILE A 120 4.89 -16.20 -0.89
N PHE A 121 5.76 -16.13 0.12
CA PHE A 121 5.45 -15.49 1.38
C PHE A 121 5.20 -13.98 1.20
N TYR A 122 6.06 -13.30 0.44
CA TYR A 122 5.89 -11.88 0.12
C TYR A 122 4.60 -11.59 -0.67
N ASP A 123 4.27 -12.43 -1.64
CA ASP A 123 2.99 -12.37 -2.37
C ASP A 123 1.77 -12.48 -1.43
N GLY A 124 1.85 -13.37 -0.44
CA GLY A 124 0.80 -13.51 0.59
C GLY A 124 0.61 -12.24 1.41
N ILE A 125 1.70 -11.58 1.80
CA ILE A 125 1.65 -10.30 2.52
C ILE A 125 1.04 -9.21 1.63
N GLY A 126 1.44 -9.12 0.37
CA GLY A 126 0.86 -8.15 -0.58
C GLY A 126 -0.65 -8.27 -0.70
N ARG A 127 -1.18 -9.49 -0.77
CA ARG A 127 -2.63 -9.74 -0.77
C ARG A 127 -3.31 -9.28 0.53
N SER A 128 -2.70 -9.56 1.69
CA SER A 128 -3.24 -9.10 2.98
C SER A 128 -3.29 -7.57 3.08
N VAL A 129 -2.31 -6.87 2.49
CA VAL A 129 -2.31 -5.40 2.40
C VAL A 129 -3.48 -4.90 1.55
N LEU A 130 -3.78 -5.55 0.42
CA LEU A 130 -4.94 -5.21 -0.43
C LEU A 130 -6.27 -5.46 0.29
N ASP A 131 -6.41 -6.57 1.02
CA ASP A 131 -7.61 -6.87 1.80
C ASP A 131 -7.83 -5.84 2.92
N GLN A 132 -6.77 -5.44 3.62
CA GLN A 132 -6.86 -4.39 4.64
C GLN A 132 -7.20 -3.04 4.02
N ARG A 133 -6.69 -2.73 2.82
CA ARG A 133 -7.06 -1.52 2.08
C ARG A 133 -8.56 -1.47 1.81
N ALA A 134 -9.16 -2.58 1.39
CA ALA A 134 -10.61 -2.66 1.18
C ALA A 134 -11.40 -2.37 2.47
N THR A 135 -10.85 -2.73 3.63
CA THR A 135 -11.44 -2.39 4.94
C THR A 135 -11.34 -0.89 5.22
N VAL A 136 -10.19 -0.26 4.95
CA VAL A 136 -10.03 1.20 5.06
C VAL A 136 -11.06 1.92 4.20
N ASP A 137 -11.25 1.48 2.95
CA ASP A 137 -12.21 2.11 2.02
C ASP A 137 -13.64 2.07 2.56
N LYS A 138 -14.08 0.95 3.15
CA LYS A 138 -15.41 0.86 3.77
C LYS A 138 -15.60 1.87 4.90
N VAL A 139 -14.59 2.02 5.76
CA VAL A 139 -14.65 2.96 6.89
C VAL A 139 -14.59 4.41 6.40
N VAL A 140 -13.83 4.68 5.33
CA VAL A 140 -13.82 5.99 4.66
C VAL A 140 -15.22 6.33 4.14
N TYR A 141 -15.90 5.42 3.46
CA TYR A 141 -17.28 5.65 3.00
C TYR A 141 -18.25 5.92 4.14
N ASP A 142 -18.11 5.25 5.28
CA ASP A 142 -18.99 5.48 6.44
C ASP A 142 -18.82 6.89 7.00
N PHE A 143 -17.59 7.36 7.22
CA PHE A 143 -17.39 8.71 7.73
C PHE A 143 -17.72 9.80 6.69
N LEU A 144 -17.51 9.54 5.38
CA LEU A 144 -17.94 10.43 4.31
C LEU A 144 -19.45 10.60 4.30
N ASN A 145 -20.19 9.52 4.42
CA ASN A 145 -21.66 9.58 4.50
C ASN A 145 -22.12 10.39 5.71
N ALA A 146 -21.51 10.17 6.87
CA ALA A 146 -21.84 10.94 8.07
C ALA A 146 -21.52 12.44 7.95
N SER A 147 -20.52 12.79 7.15
CA SER A 147 -20.13 14.19 6.94
C SER A 147 -21.22 15.04 6.30
N HIS A 148 -22.12 14.44 5.51
CA HIS A 148 -23.24 15.14 4.86
C HIS A 148 -24.22 15.76 5.87
N GLU A 149 -24.27 15.27 7.11
CA GLU A 149 -25.09 15.84 8.18
C GLU A 149 -24.39 16.98 8.93
N ILE A 150 -23.07 17.12 8.78
CA ILE A 150 -22.23 18.07 9.53
C ILE A 150 -21.80 19.23 8.65
N PHE A 151 -21.48 18.97 7.38
CA PHE A 151 -20.86 19.96 6.49
C PHE A 151 -21.79 20.41 5.37
N ASN A 152 -21.84 21.72 5.15
CA ASN A 152 -22.40 22.28 3.93
C ASN A 152 -21.30 22.43 2.87
N PHE A 153 -21.27 21.52 1.93
CA PHE A 153 -20.21 21.43 0.92
C PHE A 153 -20.08 22.62 -0.02
N LYS A 154 -21.07 23.55 -0.04
CA LYS A 154 -20.94 24.81 -0.79
C LYS A 154 -19.80 25.69 -0.29
N HIS A 155 -19.34 25.48 0.96
CA HIS A 155 -18.21 26.21 1.53
C HIS A 155 -16.84 25.73 1.03
N TYR A 156 -16.79 24.61 0.29
CA TYR A 156 -15.56 24.15 -0.35
C TYR A 156 -15.42 24.78 -1.75
N SER A 157 -14.24 25.32 -2.03
CA SER A 157 -13.90 25.77 -3.37
C SER A 157 -13.67 24.60 -4.32
N THR A 158 -14.26 24.64 -5.50
CA THR A 158 -13.97 23.69 -6.59
C THR A 158 -12.77 24.12 -7.42
N SER A 159 -12.40 25.40 -7.38
CA SER A 159 -11.32 25.98 -8.17
C SER A 159 -9.96 25.98 -7.44
N THR A 160 -9.97 25.84 -6.11
CA THR A 160 -8.74 25.86 -5.29
C THR A 160 -8.64 24.58 -4.50
N TYR A 161 -7.58 23.83 -4.73
CA TYR A 161 -7.30 22.63 -3.95
C TYR A 161 -7.14 22.99 -2.47
N HIS A 162 -7.94 22.37 -1.60
CA HIS A 162 -8.07 22.69 -0.17
C HIS A 162 -8.71 24.05 0.16
N GLY A 163 -9.28 24.76 -0.80
CA GLY A 163 -9.96 26.01 -0.51
C GLY A 163 -11.23 25.78 0.36
N VAL A 164 -11.32 26.53 1.45
CA VAL A 164 -12.49 26.60 2.33
C VAL A 164 -12.85 28.06 2.52
N SER A 165 -14.15 28.39 2.50
CA SER A 165 -14.64 29.74 2.79
C SER A 165 -14.34 30.12 4.24
N GLU A 166 -13.77 31.29 4.48
CA GLU A 166 -13.56 31.81 5.84
C GLU A 166 -14.89 32.01 6.61
N LYS A 167 -16.00 32.11 5.91
CA LYS A 167 -17.35 32.20 6.45
C LYS A 167 -18.05 30.84 6.51
N ALA A 168 -17.28 29.74 6.50
CA ALA A 168 -17.84 28.40 6.61
C ALA A 168 -18.50 28.18 7.96
N ILE A 169 -19.77 27.74 7.91
CA ILE A 169 -20.56 27.41 9.09
C ILE A 169 -21.05 25.98 8.93
N LEU A 170 -20.95 25.19 9.99
CA LEU A 170 -21.43 23.80 10.02
C LEU A 170 -22.95 23.77 9.78
N LEU A 171 -23.39 22.71 9.11
CA LEU A 171 -24.82 22.46 8.87
C LEU A 171 -25.54 22.09 10.18
N SER A 172 -24.82 21.47 11.12
CA SER A 172 -25.34 21.10 12.44
C SER A 172 -24.32 21.41 13.53
N HIS A 173 -24.81 22.05 14.59
CA HIS A 173 -24.09 22.30 15.84
C HIS A 173 -24.57 21.38 16.98
N ASP A 174 -25.34 20.32 16.63
CA ASP A 174 -25.80 19.33 17.60
C ASP A 174 -24.63 18.51 18.09
N ASN A 175 -24.35 18.58 19.41
CA ASN A 175 -23.24 17.87 20.04
C ASN A 175 -23.33 16.35 19.85
N VAL A 176 -24.53 15.77 19.84
CA VAL A 176 -24.71 14.32 19.66
C VAL A 176 -24.26 13.93 18.25
N LYS A 177 -24.66 14.69 17.24
CA LYS A 177 -24.24 14.46 15.83
C LYS A 177 -22.74 14.65 15.67
N LEU A 178 -22.15 15.66 16.27
CA LEU A 178 -20.70 15.92 16.22
C LEU A 178 -19.92 14.81 16.90
N ILE A 179 -20.37 14.30 18.04
CA ILE A 179 -19.75 13.15 18.73
C ILE A 179 -19.87 11.88 17.87
N GLN A 180 -21.04 11.63 17.27
CA GLN A 180 -21.22 10.48 16.37
C GLN A 180 -20.30 10.56 15.14
N PHE A 181 -20.12 11.73 14.59
CA PHE A 181 -19.18 11.98 13.50
C PHE A 181 -17.73 11.77 13.97
N ALA A 182 -17.34 12.29 15.14
CA ALA A 182 -16.02 12.08 15.73
C ALA A 182 -15.72 10.60 15.97
N ASN A 183 -16.70 9.79 16.42
CA ASN A 183 -16.56 8.34 16.54
C ASN A 183 -16.19 7.67 15.23
N ARG A 184 -16.82 8.06 14.10
CA ARG A 184 -16.51 7.52 12.77
C ARG A 184 -15.12 7.93 12.28
N ILE A 185 -14.74 9.19 12.54
CA ILE A 185 -13.38 9.65 12.23
C ILE A 185 -12.34 8.88 13.05
N SER A 186 -12.59 8.64 14.32
CA SER A 186 -11.71 7.86 15.20
C SER A 186 -11.60 6.40 14.72
N ALA A 187 -12.70 5.79 14.28
CA ALA A 187 -12.69 4.46 13.67
C ALA A 187 -11.85 4.42 12.39
N TYR A 188 -11.95 5.47 11.55
CA TYR A 188 -11.09 5.61 10.38
C TYR A 188 -9.61 5.70 10.78
N GLY A 189 -9.26 6.53 11.78
CA GLY A 189 -7.90 6.65 12.28
C GLY A 189 -7.32 5.32 12.78
N ALA A 190 -8.10 4.57 13.56
CA ALA A 190 -7.70 3.25 14.05
C ALA A 190 -7.45 2.25 12.88
N THR A 191 -8.35 2.24 11.89
CA THR A 191 -8.24 1.36 10.71
C THR A 191 -7.04 1.75 9.83
N LEU A 192 -6.79 3.04 9.65
CA LEU A 192 -5.63 3.55 8.91
C LEU A 192 -4.31 3.23 9.63
N SER A 193 -4.30 3.30 10.97
CA SER A 193 -3.15 2.90 11.78
C SER A 193 -2.84 1.41 11.63
N GLN A 194 -3.87 0.56 11.62
CA GLN A 194 -3.72 -0.87 11.36
C GLN A 194 -3.18 -1.15 9.95
N TYR A 195 -3.67 -0.43 8.94
CA TYR A 195 -3.14 -0.51 7.58
C TYR A 195 -1.65 -0.13 7.53
N ASN A 196 -1.25 0.95 8.23
CA ASN A 196 0.16 1.34 8.34
C ASN A 196 1.03 0.26 8.97
N ASN A 197 0.53 -0.48 9.97
CA ASN A 197 1.27 -1.59 10.57
C ASN A 197 1.47 -2.75 9.57
N GLN A 198 0.47 -3.03 8.73
CA GLN A 198 0.63 -4.02 7.65
C GLN A 198 1.61 -3.55 6.57
N LEU A 199 1.59 -2.25 6.21
CA LEU A 199 2.58 -1.69 5.29
C LEU A 199 4.01 -1.77 5.84
N LYS A 200 4.21 -1.52 7.13
CA LYS A 200 5.53 -1.71 7.78
C LYS A 200 5.99 -3.15 7.70
N SER A 201 5.11 -4.10 8.02
CA SER A 201 5.40 -5.53 7.90
C SER A 201 5.75 -5.91 6.46
N MET A 202 5.02 -5.40 5.47
CA MET A 202 5.32 -5.62 4.05
C MET A 202 6.69 -5.07 3.68
N ASN A 203 7.03 -3.87 4.14
CA ASN A 203 8.34 -3.25 3.88
C ASN A 203 9.50 -4.06 4.47
N GLU A 204 9.36 -4.53 5.70
CA GLU A 204 10.37 -5.39 6.36
C GLU A 204 10.57 -6.72 5.60
N ASN A 205 9.48 -7.32 5.13
CA ASN A 205 9.54 -8.56 4.36
C ASN A 205 10.03 -8.35 2.93
N ALA A 206 9.81 -7.19 2.35
CA ALA A 206 10.41 -6.78 1.09
C ALA A 206 11.95 -6.74 1.19
N LEU A 207 12.47 -6.11 2.25
CA LEU A 207 13.91 -6.05 2.50
C LEU A 207 14.51 -7.46 2.71
N LYS A 208 13.84 -8.32 3.49
CA LYS A 208 14.27 -9.72 3.68
C LYS A 208 14.25 -10.52 2.38
N LEU A 209 13.25 -10.31 1.53
CA LEU A 209 13.17 -10.96 0.22
C LEU A 209 14.35 -10.55 -0.65
N MET A 210 14.64 -9.27 -0.78
CA MET A 210 15.78 -8.76 -1.57
C MET A 210 17.12 -9.29 -1.05
N GLU A 211 17.31 -9.32 0.28
CA GLU A 211 18.51 -9.90 0.90
C GLU A 211 18.65 -11.39 0.56
N THR A 212 17.57 -12.17 0.72
CA THR A 212 17.54 -13.59 0.42
C THR A 212 17.90 -13.85 -1.05
N LEU A 213 17.23 -13.18 -1.98
CA LEU A 213 17.45 -13.34 -3.41
C LEU A 213 18.89 -12.96 -3.80
N SER A 214 19.39 -11.86 -3.26
CA SER A 214 20.75 -11.39 -3.56
C SER A 214 21.81 -12.36 -3.05
N LYS A 215 21.64 -12.90 -1.85
CA LYS A 215 22.54 -13.88 -1.26
C LYS A 215 22.55 -15.19 -2.05
N GLU A 216 21.37 -15.75 -2.35
CA GLU A 216 21.24 -17.04 -3.01
C GLU A 216 21.73 -17.03 -4.47
N TYR A 217 21.66 -15.87 -5.16
CA TYR A 217 22.08 -15.73 -6.57
C TYR A 217 23.36 -14.90 -6.74
N HIS A 218 24.07 -14.61 -5.63
CA HIS A 218 25.30 -13.82 -5.65
C HIS A 218 25.18 -12.50 -6.41
N LEU A 219 24.07 -11.77 -6.15
CA LEU A 219 23.79 -10.50 -6.78
C LEU A 219 24.20 -9.35 -5.85
N THR A 220 24.81 -8.32 -6.43
CA THR A 220 25.06 -7.05 -5.74
C THR A 220 23.96 -6.08 -6.18
N TYR A 221 23.06 -5.71 -5.27
CA TYR A 221 22.13 -4.59 -5.53
C TYR A 221 22.58 -3.38 -4.72
N LYS A 222 22.48 -2.21 -5.33
CA LYS A 222 22.81 -0.93 -4.70
C LYS A 222 21.58 -0.28 -4.10
#